data_5c4345114956a93d959d64968bf42037
#
_entry.id   5c4345114956a93d959d64968bf42037
#
_cell.length_a   1.000
_cell.length_b   1.000
_cell.length_c   1.000
_cell.angle_alpha   90.00
_cell.angle_beta   90.00
_cell.angle_gamma   90.00
#
_symmetry.space_group_name_H-M   'P 1'
#
loop_
_entity.id
_entity.type
_entity.pdbx_description
1 polymer ?
#
loop_
_entity_poly.entity_id
_entity_poly.type
_entity_poly.pdbx_seq_one_letter_code
_entity_poly.pdbx_strand_id
1 'polypeptide(L)'
;MPPRRVQAELLDGLAATDPVAVRSRRDLKRVHQFMRTRARLVRKLRQRVPAPAKPLRVLELGAGDGTLLLGIARELATEWPVVELTLLDRLALVDGATVAEYARYGWTARSSVMDVFDWARAATGSSAGAASRWDLVIANLFLHHFDDPELKVVLEAIAASADEVLACEPRRGWLALAGSHLIGVLGANAVTRADAVLSVQAGFRGRELSALWPRTAGWSLQEEPSGAFSHCFCATRRPLQ
;
A
#
# COMPACT_ATOMS: atom_id res chain seq x y z
N MET A 1 -8.27 -13.58 18.69
CA MET A 1 -8.31 -12.13 18.43
C MET A 1 -9.74 -11.70 18.14
N PRO A 2 -10.17 -10.53 18.59
CA PRO A 2 -11.50 -9.98 18.32
C PRO A 2 -11.70 -9.76 16.81
N PRO A 3 -12.95 -9.51 16.35
CA PRO A 3 -13.22 -9.11 14.98
C PRO A 3 -12.46 -7.83 14.62
N ARG A 4 -12.36 -7.56 13.32
CA ARG A 4 -11.70 -6.37 12.76
C ARG A 4 -12.43 -5.11 13.27
N ARG A 5 -11.65 -4.10 13.68
CA ARG A 5 -12.18 -2.86 14.22
C ARG A 5 -11.44 -1.67 13.61
N VAL A 6 -12.11 -0.95 12.72
CA VAL A 6 -11.58 0.25 12.09
C VAL A 6 -11.94 1.46 12.95
N GLN A 7 -10.96 2.30 13.22
CA GLN A 7 -11.11 3.58 13.91
C GLN A 7 -10.18 4.58 13.23
N ALA A 8 -10.60 5.85 13.17
CA ALA A 8 -9.76 6.90 12.61
C ALA A 8 -8.44 7.02 13.40
N GLU A 9 -7.32 7.02 12.69
CA GLU A 9 -6.01 7.25 13.27
C GLU A 9 -5.85 8.73 13.61
N LEU A 10 -5.13 9.02 14.70
CA LEU A 10 -4.89 10.40 15.15
C LEU A 10 -4.08 11.19 14.11
N LEU A 11 -3.12 10.54 13.45
CA LEU A 11 -2.32 11.16 12.40
C LEU A 11 -3.16 11.65 11.23
N ASP A 12 -4.24 10.97 10.91
CA ASP A 12 -5.14 11.30 9.81
C ASP A 12 -5.92 12.61 10.03
N GLY A 13 -6.13 12.98 11.27
CA GLY A 13 -6.77 14.23 11.67
C GLY A 13 -5.83 15.43 11.73
N LEU A 14 -4.52 15.25 11.59
CA LEU A 14 -3.55 16.32 11.71
C LEU A 14 -3.20 16.93 10.35
N ALA A 15 -2.95 18.25 10.32
CA ALA A 15 -2.46 18.91 9.12
C ALA A 15 -1.10 18.33 8.69
N ALA A 16 -0.84 18.32 7.39
CA ALA A 16 0.40 17.78 6.83
C ALA A 16 1.66 18.46 7.42
N THR A 17 1.56 19.75 7.73
CA THR A 17 2.65 20.58 8.28
C THR A 17 2.72 20.58 9.81
N ASP A 18 1.76 19.92 10.50
CA ASP A 18 1.79 19.84 11.97
C ASP A 18 3.09 19.17 12.44
N PRO A 19 3.84 19.77 13.37
CA PRO A 19 5.10 19.19 13.87
C PRO A 19 4.95 17.78 14.44
N VAL A 20 3.82 17.48 15.07
CA VAL A 20 3.52 16.14 15.60
C VAL A 20 3.31 15.16 14.46
N ALA A 21 2.57 15.54 13.41
CA ALA A 21 2.36 14.73 12.22
C ALA A 21 3.67 14.47 11.46
N VAL A 22 4.51 15.50 11.28
CA VAL A 22 5.82 15.37 10.66
C VAL A 22 6.71 14.40 11.44
N ARG A 23 6.70 14.49 12.78
CA ARG A 23 7.42 13.55 13.64
C ARG A 23 6.87 12.13 13.54
N SER A 24 5.53 11.96 13.56
CA SER A 24 4.89 10.65 13.44
C SER A 24 5.26 9.95 12.12
N ARG A 25 5.24 10.65 10.99
CA ARG A 25 5.67 10.09 9.70
C ARG A 25 7.13 9.65 9.72
N ARG A 26 8.02 10.40 10.41
CA ARG A 26 9.42 10.00 10.60
C ARG A 26 9.54 8.74 11.47
N ASP A 27 8.73 8.65 12.53
CA ASP A 27 8.70 7.48 13.41
C ASP A 27 8.20 6.25 12.66
N LEU A 28 7.14 6.37 11.84
CA LEU A 28 6.65 5.29 10.96
C LEU A 28 7.74 4.76 10.02
N LYS A 29 8.59 5.63 9.44
CA LYS A 29 9.72 5.17 8.62
C LYS A 29 10.68 4.28 9.42
N ARG A 30 10.97 4.61 10.69
CA ARG A 30 11.81 3.76 11.56
C ARG A 30 11.15 2.42 11.86
N VAL A 31 9.84 2.43 12.14
CA VAL A 31 9.05 1.21 12.34
C VAL A 31 9.09 0.33 11.09
N HIS A 32 8.90 0.89 9.90
CA HIS A 32 8.98 0.16 8.63
C HIS A 32 10.38 -0.43 8.38
N GLN A 33 11.44 0.30 8.74
CA GLN A 33 12.82 -0.22 8.65
C GLN A 33 13.01 -1.41 9.60
N PHE A 34 12.56 -1.29 10.86
CA PHE A 34 12.62 -2.38 11.83
C PHE A 34 11.83 -3.60 11.35
N MET A 35 10.63 -3.40 10.82
CA MET A 35 9.80 -4.46 10.26
C MET A 35 10.34 -5.04 8.94
N ARG A 36 11.39 -4.43 8.35
CA ARG A 36 11.95 -4.81 7.04
C ARG A 36 10.88 -4.80 5.92
N THR A 37 9.95 -3.85 5.98
CA THR A 37 8.81 -3.76 5.06
C THR A 37 9.27 -3.73 3.60
N ARG A 38 10.25 -2.87 3.27
CA ARG A 38 10.82 -2.78 1.91
C ARG A 38 11.33 -4.12 1.41
N ALA A 39 12.17 -4.81 2.17
CA ALA A 39 12.74 -6.09 1.75
C ALA A 39 11.66 -7.18 1.52
N ARG A 40 10.56 -7.12 2.28
CA ARG A 40 9.41 -8.02 2.08
C ARG A 40 8.67 -7.72 0.79
N LEU A 41 8.40 -6.43 0.53
CA LEU A 41 7.76 -6.01 -0.72
C LEU A 41 8.62 -6.37 -1.93
N VAL A 42 9.92 -6.05 -1.92
CA VAL A 42 10.86 -6.41 -3.01
C VAL A 42 10.84 -7.91 -3.28
N ARG A 43 10.93 -8.74 -2.24
CA ARG A 43 10.86 -10.19 -2.40
C ARG A 43 9.54 -10.64 -3.05
N LYS A 44 8.42 -10.08 -2.64
CA LYS A 44 7.11 -10.40 -3.23
C LYS A 44 7.00 -9.93 -4.67
N LEU A 45 7.48 -8.73 -4.97
CA LEU A 45 7.48 -8.18 -6.32
C LEU A 45 8.32 -9.05 -7.27
N ARG A 46 9.53 -9.46 -6.87
CA ARG A 46 10.36 -10.38 -7.66
C ARG A 46 9.69 -11.71 -7.97
N GLN A 47 8.91 -12.23 -7.03
CA GLN A 47 8.18 -13.50 -7.18
C GLN A 47 6.97 -13.38 -8.11
N ARG A 48 6.36 -12.19 -8.20
CA ARG A 48 5.07 -11.96 -8.86
C ARG A 48 5.20 -11.30 -10.21
N VAL A 49 6.10 -10.36 -10.32
CA VAL A 49 6.34 -9.58 -11.52
C VAL A 49 7.77 -9.86 -11.98
N PRO A 50 7.99 -10.91 -12.77
CA PRO A 50 9.32 -11.18 -13.33
C PRO A 50 9.75 -10.00 -14.20
N ALA A 51 11.05 -9.92 -14.51
CA ALA A 51 11.63 -8.82 -15.28
C ALA A 51 10.76 -8.47 -16.50
N PRO A 52 10.18 -7.25 -16.54
CA PRO A 52 9.18 -6.92 -17.55
C PRO A 52 9.82 -6.71 -18.92
N ALA A 53 9.17 -7.25 -19.96
CA ALA A 53 9.59 -7.03 -21.36
C ALA A 53 9.14 -5.66 -21.90
N LYS A 54 8.29 -4.95 -21.19
CA LYS A 54 7.75 -3.61 -21.54
C LYS A 54 7.79 -2.69 -20.30
N PRO A 55 7.69 -1.36 -20.47
CA PRO A 55 7.51 -0.45 -19.35
C PRO A 55 6.32 -0.86 -18.49
N LEU A 56 6.51 -0.92 -17.16
CA LEU A 56 5.45 -1.21 -16.21
C LEU A 56 4.71 0.06 -15.82
N ARG A 57 3.40 0.01 -15.82
CA ARG A 57 2.53 1.05 -15.27
C ARG A 57 2.12 0.66 -13.85
N VAL A 58 2.65 1.38 -12.87
CA VAL A 58 2.48 1.08 -11.44
C VAL A 58 1.69 2.20 -10.77
N LEU A 59 0.71 1.83 -9.95
CA LEU A 59 -0.01 2.74 -9.05
C LEU A 59 0.27 2.35 -7.61
N GLU A 60 0.70 3.31 -6.80
CA GLU A 60 0.71 3.18 -5.34
C GLU A 60 -0.48 3.91 -4.75
N LEU A 61 -1.30 3.20 -3.98
CA LEU A 61 -2.40 3.76 -3.20
C LEU A 61 -1.94 4.03 -1.77
N GLY A 62 -2.15 5.26 -1.28
CA GLY A 62 -1.65 5.70 0.02
C GLY A 62 -0.13 5.87 0.02
N ALA A 63 0.41 6.56 -1.00
CA ALA A 63 1.84 6.65 -1.24
C ALA A 63 2.62 7.39 -0.14
N GLY A 64 1.94 8.19 0.70
CA GLY A 64 2.59 9.02 1.69
C GLY A 64 3.58 9.99 1.04
N ASP A 65 4.83 9.95 1.47
CA ASP A 65 5.88 10.79 0.89
C ASP A 65 6.66 10.12 -0.26
N GLY A 66 6.23 8.95 -0.72
CA GLY A 66 6.82 8.22 -1.85
C GLY A 66 8.17 7.56 -1.55
N THR A 67 8.73 7.70 -0.34
CA THR A 67 10.09 7.20 -0.05
C THR A 67 10.18 5.68 0.10
N LEU A 68 9.09 4.98 0.38
CA LEU A 68 9.07 3.51 0.45
C LEU A 68 9.32 2.91 -0.92
N LEU A 69 8.52 3.29 -1.92
CA LEU A 69 8.68 2.82 -3.29
C LEU A 69 9.95 3.35 -3.94
N LEU A 70 10.45 4.54 -3.58
CA LEU A 70 11.77 4.99 -4.00
C LEU A 70 12.88 4.01 -3.57
N GLY A 71 12.81 3.53 -2.33
CA GLY A 71 13.72 2.50 -1.86
C GLY A 71 13.60 1.17 -2.61
N ILE A 72 12.40 0.81 -3.06
CA ILE A 72 12.12 -0.37 -3.90
C ILE A 72 12.66 -0.15 -5.31
N ALA A 73 12.44 1.03 -5.92
CA ALA A 73 12.98 1.38 -7.23
C ALA A 73 14.50 1.23 -7.28
N ARG A 74 15.18 1.69 -6.23
CA ARG A 74 16.63 1.52 -6.09
C ARG A 74 17.07 0.05 -6.08
N GLU A 75 16.31 -0.83 -5.41
CA GLU A 75 16.63 -2.27 -5.31
C GLU A 75 16.28 -3.05 -6.59
N LEU A 76 15.30 -2.57 -7.37
CA LEU A 76 14.80 -3.23 -8.59
C LEU A 76 15.32 -2.57 -9.88
N ALA A 77 16.16 -1.55 -9.82
CA ALA A 77 16.60 -0.75 -10.96
C ALA A 77 17.15 -1.57 -12.14
N THR A 78 17.89 -2.66 -11.85
CA THR A 78 18.45 -3.56 -12.87
C THR A 78 17.45 -4.58 -13.38
N GLU A 79 16.41 -4.88 -12.62
CA GLU A 79 15.38 -5.88 -12.95
C GLU A 79 14.16 -5.23 -13.62
N TRP A 80 13.85 -3.99 -13.21
CA TRP A 80 12.72 -3.19 -13.72
C TRP A 80 13.24 -1.86 -14.29
N PRO A 81 13.84 -1.88 -15.48
CA PRO A 81 14.57 -0.71 -15.98
C PRO A 81 13.68 0.47 -16.39
N VAL A 82 12.41 0.23 -16.68
CA VAL A 82 11.47 1.30 -17.05
C VAL A 82 10.14 1.09 -16.34
N VAL A 83 9.78 2.06 -15.49
CA VAL A 83 8.51 2.07 -14.77
C VAL A 83 7.86 3.45 -14.83
N GLU A 84 6.59 3.50 -15.17
CA GLU A 84 5.71 4.67 -15.04
C GLU A 84 4.94 4.56 -13.73
N LEU A 85 5.36 5.33 -12.73
CA LEU A 85 4.80 5.28 -11.37
C LEU A 85 3.85 6.43 -11.12
N THR A 86 2.65 6.13 -10.64
CA THR A 86 1.74 7.13 -10.05
C THR A 86 1.68 6.91 -8.54
N LEU A 87 2.00 7.95 -7.79
CA LEU A 87 1.95 8.02 -6.34
C LEU A 87 0.65 8.73 -5.93
N LEU A 88 -0.37 7.96 -5.56
CA LEU A 88 -1.68 8.51 -5.18
C LEU A 88 -1.79 8.61 -3.67
N ASP A 89 -2.05 9.81 -3.18
CA ASP A 89 -2.36 10.09 -1.78
C ASP A 89 -3.34 11.25 -1.68
N ARG A 90 -4.14 11.31 -0.62
CA ARG A 90 -5.03 12.45 -0.36
C ARG A 90 -4.28 13.72 0.05
N LEU A 91 -3.06 13.57 0.56
CA LEU A 91 -2.20 14.66 1.00
C LEU A 91 -1.05 14.90 0.01
N ALA A 92 -0.69 16.15 -0.21
CA ALA A 92 0.46 16.54 -1.01
C ALA A 92 1.77 16.36 -0.21
N LEU A 93 2.19 15.11 0.02
CA LEU A 93 3.37 14.78 0.82
C LEU A 93 4.62 14.47 -0.02
N VAL A 94 4.42 14.10 -1.29
CA VAL A 94 5.52 13.79 -2.20
C VAL A 94 6.12 15.10 -2.72
N ASP A 95 7.38 15.36 -2.40
CA ASP A 95 8.09 16.54 -2.91
C ASP A 95 8.73 16.31 -4.28
N GLY A 96 9.07 17.42 -4.96
CA GLY A 96 9.69 17.38 -6.29
C GLY A 96 11.07 16.71 -6.30
N ALA A 97 11.81 16.75 -5.21
CA ALA A 97 13.12 16.09 -5.10
C ALA A 97 12.94 14.56 -5.06
N THR A 98 11.95 14.07 -4.31
CA THR A 98 11.59 12.64 -4.29
C THR A 98 11.15 12.16 -5.68
N VAL A 99 10.32 12.94 -6.39
CA VAL A 99 9.91 12.60 -7.76
C VAL A 99 11.12 12.54 -8.71
N ALA A 100 12.01 13.53 -8.65
CA ALA A 100 13.20 13.58 -9.50
C ALA A 100 14.19 12.43 -9.20
N GLU A 101 14.28 11.99 -7.95
CA GLU A 101 15.20 10.90 -7.56
C GLU A 101 14.80 9.54 -8.18
N TYR A 102 13.53 9.29 -8.47
CA TYR A 102 13.08 8.06 -9.16
C TYR A 102 13.73 7.91 -10.55
N ALA A 103 13.94 9.03 -11.28
CA ALA A 103 14.55 9.02 -12.62
C ALA A 103 15.96 8.40 -12.62
N ARG A 104 16.71 8.48 -11.52
CA ARG A 104 18.03 7.84 -11.38
C ARG A 104 18.00 6.33 -11.47
N TYR A 105 16.82 5.75 -11.26
CA TYR A 105 16.59 4.29 -11.30
C TYR A 105 15.75 3.87 -12.51
N GLY A 106 15.58 4.76 -13.50
CA GLY A 106 14.81 4.48 -14.72
C GLY A 106 13.29 4.59 -14.52
N TRP A 107 12.82 5.06 -13.35
CA TRP A 107 11.40 5.20 -13.04
C TRP A 107 10.92 6.63 -13.25
N THR A 108 9.85 6.79 -14.03
CA THR A 108 9.17 8.09 -14.20
C THR A 108 8.03 8.16 -13.20
N ALA A 109 8.23 8.91 -12.12
CA ALA A 109 7.22 9.06 -11.06
C ALA A 109 6.42 10.36 -11.24
N ARG A 110 5.14 10.30 -10.86
CA ARG A 110 4.27 11.48 -10.71
C ARG A 110 3.43 11.36 -9.46
N SER A 111 3.25 12.46 -8.74
CA SER A 111 2.32 12.57 -7.62
C SER A 111 0.92 12.86 -8.12
N SER A 112 -0.08 12.21 -7.53
CA SER A 112 -1.50 12.45 -7.75
C SER A 112 -2.18 12.69 -6.41
N VAL A 113 -2.50 13.96 -6.13
CA VAL A 113 -3.23 14.33 -4.90
C VAL A 113 -4.72 14.13 -5.15
N MET A 114 -5.25 13.03 -4.62
CA MET A 114 -6.63 12.62 -4.88
C MET A 114 -7.13 11.69 -3.77
N ASP A 115 -8.39 11.81 -3.40
CA ASP A 115 -9.06 10.84 -2.54
C ASP A 115 -9.24 9.50 -3.28
N VAL A 116 -9.05 8.38 -2.56
CA VAL A 116 -9.13 7.05 -3.17
C VAL A 116 -10.53 6.72 -3.70
N PHE A 117 -11.58 7.29 -3.11
CA PHE A 117 -12.95 7.07 -3.61
C PHE A 117 -13.22 7.87 -4.88
N ASP A 118 -12.59 9.05 -5.05
CA ASP A 118 -12.64 9.79 -6.31
C ASP A 118 -11.91 9.03 -7.42
N TRP A 119 -10.74 8.49 -7.10
CA TRP A 119 -10.03 7.58 -8.01
C TRP A 119 -10.87 6.33 -8.34
N ALA A 120 -11.49 5.70 -7.34
CA ALA A 120 -12.29 4.51 -7.55
C ALA A 120 -13.49 4.76 -8.48
N ARG A 121 -14.17 5.91 -8.30
CA ARG A 121 -15.26 6.33 -9.22
C ARG A 121 -14.75 6.52 -10.65
N ALA A 122 -13.59 7.15 -10.82
CA ALA A 122 -12.99 7.32 -12.14
C ALA A 122 -12.57 6.00 -12.79
N ALA A 123 -12.04 5.06 -12.00
CA ALA A 123 -11.58 3.75 -12.47
C ALA A 123 -12.72 2.82 -12.89
N THR A 124 -13.92 2.98 -12.31
CA THR A 124 -15.11 2.16 -12.62
C THR A 124 -16.08 2.84 -13.59
N GLY A 125 -15.86 4.13 -13.92
CA GLY A 125 -16.71 4.90 -14.83
C GLY A 125 -16.63 4.41 -16.29
N SER A 126 -17.69 4.66 -17.06
CA SER A 126 -17.89 4.17 -18.44
C SER A 126 -16.83 4.64 -19.47
N SER A 127 -15.96 5.59 -19.13
CA SER A 127 -14.89 6.12 -19.97
C SER A 127 -13.53 5.43 -19.77
N ALA A 128 -13.42 4.50 -18.82
CA ALA A 128 -12.21 3.72 -18.59
C ALA A 128 -12.07 2.62 -19.64
N GLY A 129 -11.75 3.00 -20.88
CA GLY A 129 -11.42 2.05 -21.94
C GLY A 129 -10.15 1.24 -21.58
N ALA A 130 -9.93 0.12 -22.27
CA ALA A 130 -8.79 -0.80 -22.07
C ALA A 130 -7.39 -0.13 -22.08
N ALA A 131 -7.30 1.12 -22.51
CA ALA A 131 -6.06 1.90 -22.60
C ALA A 131 -5.50 2.39 -21.24
N SER A 132 -6.20 2.21 -20.12
CA SER A 132 -5.85 2.82 -18.81
C SER A 132 -5.58 1.82 -17.69
N ARG A 133 -5.27 0.56 -18.01
CA ARG A 133 -5.01 -0.45 -16.96
C ARG A 133 -3.61 -0.31 -16.35
N TRP A 134 -3.53 -0.58 -15.05
CA TRP A 134 -2.27 -0.69 -14.32
C TRP A 134 -1.73 -2.11 -14.46
N ASP A 135 -0.47 -2.26 -14.81
CA ASP A 135 0.19 -3.57 -14.75
C ASP A 135 0.29 -4.04 -13.29
N LEU A 136 0.46 -3.10 -12.33
CA LEU A 136 0.56 -3.38 -10.92
C LEU A 136 -0.06 -2.27 -10.07
N VAL A 137 -0.89 -2.65 -9.10
CA VAL A 137 -1.33 -1.77 -8.00
C VAL A 137 -0.70 -2.23 -6.69
N ILE A 138 -0.09 -1.30 -5.98
CA ILE A 138 0.53 -1.53 -4.68
C ILE A 138 -0.24 -0.73 -3.61
N ALA A 139 -0.56 -1.38 -2.49
CA ALA A 139 -1.06 -0.75 -1.29
C ALA A 139 -0.24 -1.23 -0.08
N ASN A 140 0.35 -0.31 0.67
CA ASN A 140 1.12 -0.68 1.85
C ASN A 140 0.66 0.12 3.05
N LEU A 141 0.14 -0.56 4.06
CA LEU A 141 -0.45 0.06 5.25
C LEU A 141 -1.51 1.12 4.88
N PHE A 142 -2.42 0.74 4.02
CA PHE A 142 -3.44 1.63 3.47
C PHE A 142 -4.85 1.06 3.56
N LEU A 143 -5.05 -0.21 3.18
CA LEU A 143 -6.39 -0.81 3.09
C LEU A 143 -7.06 -0.97 4.46
N HIS A 144 -6.30 -1.02 5.54
CA HIS A 144 -6.85 -1.18 6.89
C HIS A 144 -7.57 0.07 7.42
N HIS A 145 -7.40 1.22 6.77
CA HIS A 145 -8.13 2.45 7.13
C HIS A 145 -9.62 2.40 6.79
N PHE A 146 -10.06 1.49 5.92
CA PHE A 146 -11.43 1.41 5.40
C PHE A 146 -12.23 0.32 6.10
N ASP A 147 -13.50 0.59 6.38
CA ASP A 147 -14.44 -0.45 6.81
C ASP A 147 -14.78 -1.41 5.65
N ASP A 148 -15.55 -2.47 5.92
CA ASP A 148 -15.80 -3.49 4.90
C ASP A 148 -16.63 -2.97 3.70
N PRO A 149 -17.65 -2.10 3.84
CA PRO A 149 -18.33 -1.45 2.73
C PRO A 149 -17.41 -0.56 1.88
N GLU A 150 -16.64 0.30 2.52
CA GLU A 150 -15.67 1.20 1.87
C GLU A 150 -14.58 0.42 1.16
N LEU A 151 -14.03 -0.60 1.83
CA LEU A 151 -12.99 -1.46 1.29
C LEU A 151 -13.45 -2.22 0.04
N LYS A 152 -14.71 -2.68 -0.01
CA LYS A 152 -15.27 -3.30 -1.22
C LYS A 152 -15.23 -2.37 -2.42
N VAL A 153 -15.60 -1.09 -2.26
CA VAL A 153 -15.54 -0.10 -3.34
C VAL A 153 -14.12 0.06 -3.87
N VAL A 154 -13.13 0.15 -2.97
CA VAL A 154 -11.72 0.27 -3.35
C VAL A 154 -11.23 -1.00 -4.06
N LEU A 155 -11.55 -2.19 -3.53
CA LEU A 155 -11.14 -3.47 -4.13
C LEU A 155 -11.80 -3.72 -5.50
N GLU A 156 -13.06 -3.30 -5.69
CA GLU A 156 -13.74 -3.35 -6.99
C GLU A 156 -13.05 -2.45 -8.03
N ALA A 157 -12.66 -1.24 -7.65
CA ALA A 157 -11.94 -0.32 -8.52
C ALA A 157 -10.54 -0.86 -8.88
N ILE A 158 -9.83 -1.43 -7.91
CA ILE A 158 -8.54 -2.10 -8.15
C ILE A 158 -8.74 -3.27 -9.12
N ALA A 159 -9.72 -4.14 -8.88
CA ALA A 159 -9.99 -5.28 -9.74
C ALA A 159 -10.42 -4.87 -11.17
N ALA A 160 -11.11 -3.75 -11.33
CA ALA A 160 -11.49 -3.23 -12.64
C ALA A 160 -10.28 -2.69 -13.42
N SER A 161 -9.27 -2.11 -12.74
CA SER A 161 -8.21 -1.32 -13.37
C SER A 161 -6.81 -1.93 -13.33
N ALA A 162 -6.59 -3.08 -12.66
CA ALA A 162 -5.27 -3.69 -12.49
C ALA A 162 -5.17 -5.09 -13.10
N ASP A 163 -3.94 -5.55 -13.37
CA ASP A 163 -3.62 -6.92 -13.74
C ASP A 163 -2.96 -7.69 -12.60
N GLU A 164 -2.11 -7.01 -11.81
CA GLU A 164 -1.48 -7.56 -10.60
C GLU A 164 -1.72 -6.61 -9.43
N VAL A 165 -1.90 -7.16 -8.23
CA VAL A 165 -2.10 -6.40 -6.99
C VAL A 165 -1.22 -6.97 -5.89
N LEU A 166 -0.55 -6.08 -5.16
CA LEU A 166 0.18 -6.41 -3.95
C LEU A 166 -0.22 -5.47 -2.83
N ALA A 167 -0.89 -6.00 -1.81
CA ALA A 167 -1.14 -5.26 -0.57
C ALA A 167 -0.34 -5.87 0.59
N CYS A 168 0.22 -5.03 1.44
CA CYS A 168 0.93 -5.43 2.64
C CYS A 168 0.43 -4.59 3.81
N GLU A 169 -0.35 -5.21 4.69
CA GLU A 169 -1.15 -4.56 5.72
C GLU A 169 -0.72 -5.01 7.14
N PRO A 170 -1.15 -4.35 8.20
CA PRO A 170 -0.92 -4.82 9.56
C PRO A 170 -1.59 -6.18 9.76
N ARG A 171 -0.86 -7.09 10.41
CA ARG A 171 -1.41 -8.38 10.81
C ARG A 171 -2.17 -8.25 12.12
N ARG A 172 -3.48 -8.56 12.13
CA ARG A 172 -4.26 -8.63 13.36
C ARG A 172 -3.91 -9.90 14.13
N GLY A 173 -2.97 -9.77 15.07
CA GLY A 173 -2.45 -10.86 15.89
C GLY A 173 -1.94 -10.37 17.24
N TRP A 174 -1.89 -11.24 18.25
CA TRP A 174 -1.46 -10.89 19.58
C TRP A 174 0.01 -10.42 19.63
N LEU A 175 0.90 -11.02 18.82
CA LEU A 175 2.30 -10.59 18.70
C LEU A 175 2.41 -9.18 18.11
N ALA A 176 1.61 -8.88 17.07
CA ALA A 176 1.59 -7.56 16.47
C ALA A 176 1.05 -6.52 17.46
N LEU A 177 0.01 -6.88 18.22
CA LEU A 177 -0.54 -6.00 19.23
C LEU A 177 0.48 -5.74 20.37
N ALA A 178 1.14 -6.78 20.88
CA ALA A 178 2.21 -6.60 21.86
C ALA A 178 3.34 -5.73 21.30
N GLY A 179 3.76 -5.96 20.04
CA GLY A 179 4.76 -5.14 19.35
C GLY A 179 4.35 -3.68 19.21
N SER A 180 3.06 -3.39 18.88
CA SER A 180 2.57 -2.02 18.77
C SER A 180 2.64 -1.23 20.08
N HIS A 181 2.45 -1.89 21.23
CA HIS A 181 2.67 -1.26 22.53
C HIS A 181 4.15 -0.99 22.84
N LEU A 182 5.08 -1.72 22.21
CA LEU A 182 6.52 -1.60 22.46
C LEU A 182 7.24 -0.63 21.52
N ILE A 183 6.60 -0.10 20.47
CA ILE A 183 7.27 0.83 19.53
C ILE A 183 7.76 2.12 20.19
N GLY A 184 7.26 2.44 21.37
CA GLY A 184 7.81 3.53 22.20
C GLY A 184 9.30 3.37 22.49
N VAL A 185 9.80 2.12 22.60
CA VAL A 185 11.23 1.81 22.77
C VAL A 185 12.05 2.25 21.54
N LEU A 186 11.43 2.32 20.37
CA LEU A 186 12.05 2.85 19.14
C LEU A 186 11.99 4.39 19.07
N GLY A 187 11.55 5.07 20.12
CA GLY A 187 11.43 6.53 20.19
C GLY A 187 10.18 7.10 19.54
N ALA A 188 9.17 6.26 19.23
CA ALA A 188 7.91 6.71 18.64
C ALA A 188 7.14 7.63 19.60
N ASN A 189 6.57 8.72 19.03
CA ASN A 189 5.76 9.67 19.78
C ASN A 189 4.39 9.08 20.20
N ALA A 190 3.60 9.82 20.98
CA ALA A 190 2.33 9.34 21.52
C ALA A 190 1.30 9.03 20.41
N VAL A 191 1.24 9.85 19.36
CA VAL A 191 0.36 9.65 18.20
C VAL A 191 0.73 8.36 17.48
N THR A 192 2.00 8.18 17.08
CA THR A 192 2.46 6.95 16.43
C THR A 192 2.18 5.69 17.26
N ARG A 193 2.32 5.77 18.59
CA ARG A 193 2.02 4.63 19.48
C ARG A 193 0.55 4.30 19.53
N ALA A 194 -0.32 5.31 19.62
CA ALA A 194 -1.76 5.12 19.62
C ALA A 194 -2.22 4.52 18.28
N ASP A 195 -1.78 5.12 17.17
CA ASP A 195 -2.17 4.71 15.82
C ASP A 195 -1.67 3.30 15.49
N ALA A 196 -0.47 2.90 15.93
CA ALA A 196 0.01 1.54 15.73
C ALA A 196 -0.88 0.47 16.39
N VAL A 197 -1.49 0.77 17.52
CA VAL A 197 -2.48 -0.13 18.15
C VAL A 197 -3.76 -0.20 17.32
N LEU A 198 -4.25 0.95 16.85
CA LEU A 198 -5.44 1.06 16.00
C LEU A 198 -5.22 0.31 14.67
N SER A 199 -4.09 0.53 14.01
CA SER A 199 -3.71 -0.16 12.77
C SER A 199 -3.70 -1.69 12.94
N VAL A 200 -3.15 -2.22 14.07
CA VAL A 200 -3.17 -3.66 14.34
C VAL A 200 -4.60 -4.17 14.56
N GLN A 201 -5.47 -3.41 15.23
CA GLN A 201 -6.88 -3.78 15.44
C GLN A 201 -7.69 -3.76 14.13
N ALA A 202 -7.38 -2.82 13.25
CA ALA A 202 -7.94 -2.69 11.91
C ALA A 202 -7.27 -3.62 10.86
N GLY A 203 -6.15 -4.25 11.21
CA GLY A 203 -5.39 -5.12 10.33
C GLY A 203 -6.12 -6.41 9.94
N PHE A 204 -5.50 -7.19 9.06
CA PHE A 204 -6.09 -8.38 8.45
C PHE A 204 -5.51 -9.69 8.97
N ARG A 205 -6.26 -10.78 8.78
CA ARG A 205 -5.85 -12.15 9.06
C ARG A 205 -6.60 -13.15 8.18
N GLY A 206 -6.03 -14.35 8.03
CA GLY A 206 -6.67 -15.44 7.28
C GLY A 206 -6.90 -15.05 5.83
N ARG A 207 -8.13 -15.01 5.39
CA ARG A 207 -8.55 -14.68 4.02
C ARG A 207 -9.56 -13.53 3.98
N GLU A 208 -9.44 -12.56 4.87
CA GLU A 208 -10.41 -11.47 5.00
C GLU A 208 -10.44 -10.55 3.77
N LEU A 209 -9.27 -10.19 3.21
CA LEU A 209 -9.21 -9.43 1.95
C LEU A 209 -9.73 -10.26 0.77
N SER A 210 -9.37 -11.54 0.70
CA SER A 210 -9.88 -12.45 -0.32
C SER A 210 -11.42 -12.60 -0.25
N ALA A 211 -11.99 -12.58 0.94
CA ALA A 211 -13.45 -12.69 1.13
C ALA A 211 -14.20 -11.44 0.67
N LEU A 212 -13.55 -10.26 0.74
CA LEU A 212 -14.08 -8.98 0.28
C LEU A 212 -13.80 -8.70 -1.21
N TRP A 213 -12.87 -9.46 -1.84
CA TRP A 213 -12.54 -9.29 -3.25
C TRP A 213 -13.75 -9.56 -4.13
N PRO A 214 -13.99 -8.77 -5.20
CA PRO A 214 -15.15 -8.96 -6.06
C PRO A 214 -15.14 -10.36 -6.70
N ARG A 215 -16.31 -10.99 -6.72
CA ARG A 215 -16.51 -12.36 -7.26
C ARG A 215 -16.51 -12.38 -8.79
N THR A 216 -15.56 -11.73 -9.42
CA THR A 216 -15.38 -11.75 -10.87
C THR A 216 -14.46 -12.91 -11.27
N ALA A 217 -14.80 -13.60 -12.36
CA ALA A 217 -13.93 -14.65 -12.90
C ALA A 217 -12.55 -14.11 -13.30
N GLY A 218 -11.55 -14.97 -13.34
CA GLY A 218 -10.23 -14.63 -13.88
C GLY A 218 -9.23 -14.09 -12.85
N TRP A 219 -9.47 -14.21 -11.54
CA TRP A 219 -8.51 -13.82 -10.52
C TRP A 219 -7.95 -15.03 -9.75
N SER A 220 -6.65 -15.00 -9.49
CA SER A 220 -5.95 -15.88 -8.55
C SER A 220 -5.61 -15.08 -7.31
N LEU A 221 -6.13 -15.49 -6.14
CA LEU A 221 -5.94 -14.77 -4.88
C LEU A 221 -5.03 -15.56 -3.96
N GLN A 222 -4.05 -14.88 -3.39
CA GLN A 222 -3.19 -15.41 -2.34
C GLN A 222 -3.16 -14.43 -1.18
N GLU A 223 -3.34 -14.96 0.03
CA GLU A 223 -3.36 -14.16 1.24
C GLU A 223 -2.65 -14.94 2.34
N GLU A 224 -1.63 -14.32 2.94
CA GLU A 224 -0.76 -15.00 3.90
C GLU A 224 -0.11 -14.04 4.90
N PRO A 225 0.24 -14.52 6.09
CA PRO A 225 1.09 -13.78 7.01
C PRO A 225 2.48 -13.52 6.40
N SER A 226 2.99 -12.30 6.55
CA SER A 226 4.36 -11.95 6.17
C SER A 226 5.16 -11.56 7.41
N GLY A 227 5.58 -12.58 8.16
CA GLY A 227 6.22 -12.44 9.47
C GLY A 227 5.21 -12.17 10.59
N ALA A 228 5.71 -11.63 11.71
CA ALA A 228 4.90 -11.43 12.92
C ALA A 228 3.90 -10.28 12.81
N PHE A 229 4.22 -9.23 12.04
CA PHE A 229 3.53 -7.95 12.08
C PHE A 229 2.75 -7.61 10.81
N SER A 230 3.03 -8.29 9.70
CA SER A 230 2.44 -7.96 8.39
C SER A 230 1.60 -9.11 7.86
N HIS A 231 0.61 -8.76 7.06
CA HIS A 231 -0.28 -9.65 6.32
C HIS A 231 -0.28 -9.21 4.86
N CYS A 232 0.07 -10.10 3.94
CA CYS A 232 0.14 -9.77 2.52
C CYS A 232 -1.02 -10.41 1.77
N PHE A 233 -1.58 -9.64 0.86
CA PHE A 233 -2.57 -10.06 -0.10
C PHE A 233 -2.04 -9.81 -1.51
N CYS A 234 -2.20 -10.79 -2.38
CA CYS A 234 -1.85 -10.69 -3.79
C CYS A 234 -3.03 -11.17 -4.64
N ALA A 235 -3.32 -10.44 -5.70
CA ALA A 235 -4.30 -10.84 -6.70
C ALA A 235 -3.67 -10.73 -8.09
N THR A 236 -3.74 -11.80 -8.86
CA THR A 236 -3.22 -11.87 -10.23
C THR A 236 -4.36 -12.17 -11.18
N ARG A 237 -4.51 -11.36 -12.23
CA ARG A 237 -5.49 -11.62 -13.28
C ARG A 237 -4.99 -12.76 -14.16
N ARG A 238 -5.82 -13.79 -14.32
CA ARG A 238 -5.52 -14.88 -15.25
C ARG A 238 -5.86 -14.44 -16.67
N PRO A 239 -5.04 -14.79 -17.67
CA PRO A 239 -5.45 -14.63 -19.08
C PRO A 239 -6.79 -15.36 -19.28
N LEU A 240 -7.72 -14.73 -20.01
CA LEU A 240 -8.91 -15.42 -20.49
C LEU A 240 -8.43 -16.51 -21.45
N GLN A 241 -8.74 -17.76 -21.13
CA GLN A 241 -8.51 -18.89 -22.02
C GLN A 241 -9.51 -18.85 -23.16
#